data_0b666226d1259b009c0009297aa53088
#
_entry.id   0b666226d1259b009c0009297aa53088
#
_cell.length_a   1.000
_cell.length_b   1.000
_cell.length_c   1.000
_cell.angle_alpha   90.00
_cell.angle_beta   90.00
_cell.angle_gamma   90.00
#
_symmetry.space_group_name_H-M   'P 1'
#
loop_
_entity.id
_entity.type
_entity.pdbx_description
1 polymer ?
#
loop_
_entity_poly.entity_id
_entity_poly.type
_entity_poly.pdbx_seq_one_letter_code
_entity_poly.pdbx_strand_id
1 'polypeptide(L)'
;MDVKKVRFREVPGPDFYFTNILKIRRTMKKLLLFAFAACALAACSDDDGDSRVPATAVVLDCTEKELAVGETLQLTATPAPANTTDDVVWSSDAEEFATVSESGLVTAVAAGTAKISATYGSVSATCTVHVSEPDPEFEVISFETSEGMLDAAEMPVELRDVTIAGDWAGGDFSKVLCGKEYMMDEDFNGTYFDGLLFTTADKKIGFGSYFTDNKYSSYGASDVWGGFVLSQNFSKRSNGGSADYSKDGFSAWATAGANASATFAIAYDNGYGVYNYHTPKVEFTEPRKVAYLYLANATVAAQYTSRVENYWFKVVVTGYLKNAEGGSVEQTLIEGENIAADWVKVDCSSLGEVDELRFKVQSNDMSGNYLNCPAYFCIDEIGLEER
;
A
#
# COMPACT_ATOMS: atom_id res chain seq x y z
N MET A 1 42.61 30.86 -23.30
CA MET A 1 41.19 30.99 -22.91
C MET A 1 40.92 29.93 -21.88
N ASP A 2 40.83 30.36 -20.63
CA ASP A 2 40.76 29.46 -19.48
C ASP A 2 39.40 28.81 -19.34
N VAL A 3 39.39 27.47 -19.21
CA VAL A 3 38.20 26.69 -18.88
C VAL A 3 38.11 26.63 -17.36
N LYS A 4 37.13 27.35 -16.77
CA LYS A 4 36.82 27.29 -15.35
C LYS A 4 36.24 25.91 -14.95
N LYS A 5 36.99 25.17 -14.13
CA LYS A 5 36.52 23.98 -13.46
C LYS A 5 35.38 24.34 -12.44
N VAL A 6 34.16 23.85 -12.68
CA VAL A 6 33.09 23.89 -11.71
C VAL A 6 33.30 22.71 -10.74
N ARG A 7 33.51 22.99 -9.46
CA ARG A 7 33.52 21.99 -8.40
C ARG A 7 32.09 21.59 -8.06
N PHE A 8 31.74 20.35 -8.26
CA PHE A 8 30.56 19.76 -7.70
C PHE A 8 30.73 19.59 -6.18
N ARG A 9 29.75 20.05 -5.43
CA ARG A 9 29.64 19.86 -4.00
C ARG A 9 29.05 18.47 -3.78
N GLU A 10 29.78 17.58 -3.12
CA GLU A 10 29.31 16.25 -2.76
C GLU A 10 28.11 16.35 -1.80
N VAL A 11 27.03 15.64 -2.13
CA VAL A 11 25.86 15.46 -1.27
C VAL A 11 26.18 14.29 -0.33
N PRO A 12 26.03 14.41 0.98
CA PRO A 12 26.30 13.31 1.90
C PRO A 12 25.31 12.16 1.68
N GLY A 13 25.82 10.93 1.59
CA GLY A 13 25.04 9.72 1.44
C GLY A 13 24.19 9.34 2.67
N PRO A 14 23.36 8.29 2.58
CA PRO A 14 22.36 7.92 3.59
C PRO A 14 22.90 7.59 4.98
N ASP A 15 24.20 7.35 5.14
CA ASP A 15 24.82 7.06 6.44
C ASP A 15 24.87 8.26 7.40
N PHE A 16 24.63 9.49 6.89
CA PHE A 16 24.66 10.70 7.72
C PHE A 16 23.42 10.85 8.63
N TYR A 17 22.32 10.23 8.26
CA TYR A 17 21.07 10.28 9.05
C TYR A 17 21.05 9.27 10.19
N PHE A 18 21.64 8.10 10.02
CA PHE A 18 21.66 7.06 11.06
C PHE A 18 22.55 7.43 12.25
N THR A 19 23.67 8.12 12.01
CA THR A 19 24.60 8.52 13.08
C THR A 19 24.06 9.63 13.98
N ASN A 20 23.18 10.51 13.46
CA ASN A 20 22.59 11.58 14.25
C ASN A 20 21.44 11.11 15.15
N ILE A 21 20.65 10.12 14.75
CA ILE A 21 19.58 9.54 15.59
C ILE A 21 20.18 8.80 16.79
N LEU A 22 21.29 8.09 16.60
CA LEU A 22 22.00 7.41 17.70
C LEU A 22 22.67 8.39 18.68
N LYS A 23 23.14 9.56 18.21
CA LYS A 23 23.69 10.61 19.09
C LYS A 23 22.61 11.29 19.93
N ILE A 24 21.43 11.54 19.38
CA ILE A 24 20.30 12.14 20.10
C ILE A 24 19.80 11.19 21.20
N ARG A 25 19.68 9.89 20.92
CA ARG A 25 19.30 8.88 21.93
C ARG A 25 20.33 8.73 23.06
N ARG A 26 21.64 8.91 22.79
CA ARG A 26 22.69 8.88 23.82
C ARG A 26 22.69 10.14 24.68
N THR A 27 22.33 11.29 24.14
CA THR A 27 22.31 12.57 24.90
C THR A 27 21.09 12.62 25.82
N MET A 28 19.92 12.10 25.41
CA MET A 28 18.76 12.03 26.30
C MET A 28 18.92 11.04 27.45
N LYS A 29 19.65 9.90 27.27
CA LYS A 29 19.96 8.99 28.37
C LYS A 29 20.93 9.59 29.39
N LYS A 30 21.75 10.58 29.03
CA LYS A 30 22.66 11.27 29.96
C LYS A 30 22.01 12.46 30.68
N LEU A 31 20.91 13.02 30.19
CA LEU A 31 20.19 14.13 30.82
C LEU A 31 19.25 13.66 31.93
N LEU A 32 18.79 12.40 31.91
CA LEU A 32 17.95 11.84 32.99
C LEU A 32 18.74 11.40 34.25
N LEU A 33 20.07 11.37 34.19
CA LEU A 33 20.91 10.94 35.33
C LEU A 33 21.40 12.10 36.22
N PHE A 34 21.10 13.37 35.91
CA PHE A 34 21.64 14.53 36.67
C PHE A 34 20.63 15.27 37.55
N ALA A 35 19.38 14.77 37.68
CA ALA A 35 18.35 15.42 38.52
C ALA A 35 18.22 14.81 39.94
N PHE A 36 19.08 13.88 40.33
CA PHE A 36 18.96 13.16 41.61
C PHE A 36 20.05 13.49 42.65
N ALA A 37 20.66 14.67 42.61
CA ALA A 37 21.65 15.05 43.60
C ALA A 37 21.42 16.45 44.16
N ALA A 38 20.35 16.63 44.94
CA ALA A 38 20.29 17.69 45.97
C ALA A 38 18.98 17.57 46.76
N CYS A 39 19.02 16.90 47.89
CA CYS A 39 18.34 17.24 49.15
C CYS A 39 18.59 16.14 50.17
N ALA A 40 19.78 16.20 50.78
CA ALA A 40 20.01 15.53 52.03
C ALA A 40 20.60 16.56 52.99
N LEU A 41 19.75 17.27 53.73
CA LEU A 41 20.12 17.91 55.00
C LEU A 41 18.89 18.10 55.89
N ALA A 42 18.97 17.40 56.99
CA ALA A 42 18.42 17.73 58.29
C ALA A 42 16.93 17.51 58.56
N ALA A 43 16.69 16.56 59.42
CA ALA A 43 16.29 16.84 60.81
C ALA A 43 16.30 15.55 61.61
N CYS A 44 17.19 15.45 62.59
CA CYS A 44 17.00 14.55 63.74
C CYS A 44 15.88 15.13 64.60
N SER A 45 14.80 14.39 64.80
CA SER A 45 13.99 14.45 65.99
C SER A 45 13.61 13.01 66.36
N ASP A 46 14.10 12.58 67.50
CA ASP A 46 13.73 11.32 68.13
C ASP A 46 12.21 11.36 68.36
N ASP A 47 11.49 10.40 67.81
CA ASP A 47 10.21 9.94 68.34
C ASP A 47 9.99 8.48 67.93
N ASP A 48 9.42 7.78 68.91
CA ASP A 48 9.38 6.32 68.95
C ASP A 48 8.52 5.68 67.86
N GLY A 49 9.10 4.74 67.10
CA GLY A 49 8.39 3.47 66.81
C GLY A 49 7.60 3.31 65.52
N ASP A 50 7.66 4.22 64.54
CA ASP A 50 7.19 3.85 63.18
C ASP A 50 8.31 3.95 62.18
N SER A 51 8.92 2.80 61.80
CA SER A 51 9.97 2.72 60.82
C SER A 51 9.48 2.91 59.38
N ARG A 52 8.41 3.69 59.20
CA ARG A 52 7.84 3.99 57.89
C ARG A 52 8.75 4.92 57.10
N VAL A 53 9.18 4.46 55.95
CA VAL A 53 9.95 5.23 54.97
C VAL A 53 9.01 5.56 53.80
N PRO A 54 8.40 6.76 53.76
CA PRO A 54 7.47 7.12 52.70
C PRO A 54 8.21 7.32 51.37
N ALA A 55 7.54 7.03 50.28
CA ALA A 55 8.02 7.38 48.95
C ALA A 55 7.93 8.90 48.73
N THR A 56 8.96 9.48 48.17
CA THR A 56 9.04 10.92 47.85
C THR A 56 8.94 11.18 46.33
N ALA A 57 9.16 10.15 45.51
CA ALA A 57 8.97 10.18 44.07
C ALA A 57 8.72 8.76 43.55
N VAL A 58 8.11 8.67 42.38
CA VAL A 58 7.98 7.44 41.60
C VAL A 58 8.21 7.74 40.12
N VAL A 59 8.80 6.80 39.38
CA VAL A 59 9.04 6.89 37.95
C VAL A 59 8.55 5.60 37.32
N LEU A 60 7.82 5.71 36.19
CA LEU A 60 7.50 4.59 35.34
C LEU A 60 8.53 4.44 34.24
N ASP A 61 8.74 3.21 33.79
CA ASP A 61 9.62 2.86 32.65
C ASP A 61 9.03 3.29 31.29
N CYS A 62 7.74 3.67 31.28
CA CYS A 62 7.00 4.15 30.10
C CYS A 62 6.14 5.35 30.47
N THR A 63 6.07 6.36 29.62
CA THR A 63 5.20 7.54 29.76
C THR A 63 4.06 7.56 28.76
N GLU A 64 4.24 6.89 27.62
CA GLU A 64 3.25 6.78 26.55
C GLU A 64 3.47 5.50 25.74
N LYS A 65 2.41 4.78 25.39
CA LYS A 65 2.48 3.53 24.63
C LYS A 65 1.23 3.34 23.77
N GLU A 66 1.43 2.83 22.56
CA GLU A 66 0.37 2.32 21.69
C GLU A 66 0.27 0.80 21.85
N LEU A 67 -0.95 0.27 21.93
CA LEU A 67 -1.29 -1.14 22.00
C LEU A 67 -2.49 -1.42 21.10
N ALA A 68 -2.51 -2.58 20.45
CA ALA A 68 -3.74 -3.09 19.84
C ALA A 68 -4.63 -3.77 20.89
N VAL A 69 -5.94 -3.81 20.66
CA VAL A 69 -6.88 -4.56 21.52
C VAL A 69 -6.40 -6.00 21.69
N GLY A 70 -6.37 -6.46 22.93
CA GLY A 70 -5.87 -7.79 23.31
C GLY A 70 -4.38 -7.84 23.64
N GLU A 71 -3.60 -6.83 23.29
CA GLU A 71 -2.17 -6.77 23.67
C GLU A 71 -1.98 -6.42 25.14
N THR A 72 -0.81 -6.76 25.67
CA THR A 72 -0.44 -6.48 27.05
C THR A 72 0.90 -5.74 27.14
N LEU A 73 1.04 -4.91 28.17
CA LEU A 73 2.26 -4.17 28.51
C LEU A 73 2.58 -4.34 30.00
N GLN A 74 3.77 -4.84 30.31
CA GLN A 74 4.25 -4.83 31.68
C GLN A 74 4.88 -3.46 31.99
N LEU A 75 4.26 -2.72 32.93
CA LEU A 75 4.83 -1.49 33.47
C LEU A 75 5.62 -1.79 34.77
N THR A 76 6.70 -1.05 34.93
CA THR A 76 7.53 -1.10 36.13
C THR A 76 7.56 0.28 36.80
N ALA A 77 7.15 0.33 38.05
CA ALA A 77 7.22 1.53 38.87
C ALA A 77 8.44 1.47 39.80
N THR A 78 9.28 2.51 39.75
CA THR A 78 10.46 2.61 40.58
C THR A 78 10.29 3.77 41.55
N PRO A 79 10.12 3.49 42.87
CA PRO A 79 9.99 4.52 43.88
C PRO A 79 11.35 5.07 44.32
N ALA A 80 11.35 6.27 44.88
CA ALA A 80 12.49 6.84 45.62
C ALA A 80 12.02 7.32 46.99
N PRO A 81 12.71 6.97 48.10
CA PRO A 81 13.87 6.08 48.09
C PRO A 81 13.49 4.62 47.82
N ALA A 82 14.46 3.81 47.36
CA ALA A 82 14.21 2.41 46.95
C ALA A 82 13.81 1.49 48.12
N ASN A 83 14.08 1.91 49.37
CA ASN A 83 13.69 1.22 50.61
C ASN A 83 12.38 1.74 51.18
N THR A 84 11.53 2.38 50.37
CA THR A 84 10.21 2.81 50.84
C THR A 84 9.42 1.64 51.41
N THR A 85 8.59 1.92 52.42
CA THR A 85 7.65 0.95 53.00
C THR A 85 6.23 1.10 52.42
N ASP A 86 6.05 2.06 51.50
CA ASP A 86 4.78 2.23 50.84
C ASP A 86 4.63 1.16 49.74
N ASP A 87 3.45 0.54 49.65
CA ASP A 87 3.11 -0.38 48.58
C ASP A 87 2.66 0.40 47.34
N VAL A 88 2.90 -0.18 46.18
CA VAL A 88 2.38 0.36 44.92
C VAL A 88 0.88 0.05 44.78
N VAL A 89 0.13 1.06 44.38
CA VAL A 89 -1.28 0.91 43.95
C VAL A 89 -1.37 1.30 42.49
N TRP A 90 -1.82 0.37 41.66
CA TRP A 90 -2.06 0.59 40.24
C TRP A 90 -3.53 0.92 40.00
N SER A 91 -3.80 1.82 39.06
CA SER A 91 -5.15 2.16 38.63
C SER A 91 -5.19 2.60 37.18
N SER A 92 -6.31 2.39 36.51
CA SER A 92 -6.66 2.96 35.22
C SER A 92 -7.74 4.01 35.41
N ASP A 93 -7.69 5.12 34.67
CA ASP A 93 -8.77 6.13 34.66
C ASP A 93 -9.90 5.78 33.68
N ALA A 94 -9.68 4.77 32.82
CA ALA A 94 -10.64 4.32 31.82
C ALA A 94 -10.48 2.79 31.56
N GLU A 95 -10.97 1.98 32.51
CA GLU A 95 -10.87 0.51 32.46
C GLU A 95 -11.58 -0.11 31.24
N GLU A 96 -12.53 0.61 30.65
CA GLU A 96 -13.18 0.21 29.40
C GLU A 96 -12.22 0.16 28.22
N PHE A 97 -11.10 0.92 28.24
CA PHE A 97 -10.07 0.93 27.19
C PHE A 97 -8.82 0.12 27.57
N ALA A 98 -8.35 0.28 28.81
CA ALA A 98 -7.23 -0.52 29.30
C ALA A 98 -7.35 -0.75 30.81
N THR A 99 -7.15 -1.99 31.23
CA THR A 99 -7.07 -2.40 32.64
C THR A 99 -5.63 -2.57 33.08
N VAL A 100 -5.38 -2.51 34.41
CA VAL A 100 -4.08 -2.80 34.99
C VAL A 100 -4.21 -3.72 36.20
N SER A 101 -3.35 -4.72 36.30
CA SER A 101 -3.30 -5.64 37.42
C SER A 101 -2.49 -5.04 38.61
N GLU A 102 -2.59 -5.65 39.78
CA GLU A 102 -1.78 -5.30 40.96
C GLU A 102 -0.26 -5.41 40.70
N SER A 103 0.16 -6.21 39.72
CA SER A 103 1.56 -6.36 39.32
C SER A 103 2.01 -5.37 38.25
N GLY A 104 1.15 -4.45 37.82
CA GLY A 104 1.45 -3.49 36.75
C GLY A 104 1.33 -4.04 35.33
N LEU A 105 0.68 -5.21 35.14
CA LEU A 105 0.37 -5.71 33.81
C LEU A 105 -0.86 -5.00 33.27
N VAL A 106 -0.67 -4.21 32.23
CA VAL A 106 -1.74 -3.52 31.48
C VAL A 106 -2.27 -4.46 30.41
N THR A 107 -3.59 -4.47 30.23
CA THR A 107 -4.28 -5.20 29.14
C THR A 107 -5.15 -4.22 28.36
N ALA A 108 -4.94 -4.14 27.05
CA ALA A 108 -5.77 -3.36 26.14
C ALA A 108 -7.13 -4.07 25.92
N VAL A 109 -8.24 -3.37 26.17
CA VAL A 109 -9.60 -3.95 26.17
C VAL A 109 -10.42 -3.50 24.97
N ALA A 110 -10.42 -2.19 24.67
CA ALA A 110 -11.15 -1.60 23.54
C ALA A 110 -10.42 -0.35 23.06
N ALA A 111 -10.67 0.05 21.81
CA ALA A 111 -10.05 1.25 21.22
C ALA A 111 -10.41 2.52 22.00
N GLY A 112 -9.41 3.30 22.36
CA GLY A 112 -9.52 4.52 23.14
C GLY A 112 -8.23 4.88 23.84
N THR A 113 -8.29 5.78 24.82
CA THR A 113 -7.10 6.21 25.58
C THR A 113 -7.36 6.06 27.06
N ALA A 114 -6.42 5.42 27.76
CA ALA A 114 -6.43 5.30 29.21
C ALA A 114 -5.11 5.81 29.82
N LYS A 115 -5.19 6.39 31.01
CA LYS A 115 -4.00 6.72 31.84
C LYS A 115 -3.86 5.70 32.94
N ILE A 116 -2.75 5.00 32.90
CA ILE A 116 -2.37 4.03 33.94
C ILE A 116 -1.50 4.75 34.96
N SER A 117 -1.89 4.65 36.21
CA SER A 117 -1.21 5.32 37.34
C SER A 117 -0.61 4.29 38.30
N ALA A 118 0.64 4.53 38.70
CA ALA A 118 1.25 3.86 39.84
C ALA A 118 1.42 4.86 40.99
N THR A 119 0.85 4.55 42.13
CA THR A 119 0.85 5.43 43.31
C THR A 119 1.54 4.75 44.49
N TYR A 120 2.50 5.44 45.10
CA TYR A 120 3.13 5.07 46.36
C TYR A 120 2.82 6.14 47.41
N GLY A 121 1.97 5.83 48.38
CA GLY A 121 1.56 6.82 49.41
C GLY A 121 0.93 8.07 48.77
N SER A 122 1.65 9.18 48.76
CA SER A 122 1.19 10.47 48.21
C SER A 122 1.76 10.84 46.87
N VAL A 123 2.64 10.02 46.27
CA VAL A 123 3.29 10.30 45.00
C VAL A 123 2.81 9.33 43.91
N SER A 124 2.64 9.83 42.71
CA SER A 124 2.19 9.03 41.58
C SER A 124 2.92 9.35 40.28
N ALA A 125 3.00 8.38 39.39
CA ALA A 125 3.43 8.53 38.01
C ALA A 125 2.42 7.90 37.07
N THR A 126 2.32 8.40 35.85
CA THR A 126 1.34 7.96 34.86
C THR A 126 1.98 7.56 33.54
N CYS A 127 1.41 6.55 32.89
CA CYS A 127 1.67 6.19 31.50
C CYS A 127 0.35 6.32 30.71
N THR A 128 0.35 7.07 29.60
CA THR A 128 -0.78 7.14 28.70
C THR A 128 -0.73 5.94 27.74
N VAL A 129 -1.81 5.18 27.67
CA VAL A 129 -1.97 4.04 26.77
C VAL A 129 -3.01 4.37 25.72
N HIS A 130 -2.60 4.39 24.45
CA HIS A 130 -3.50 4.53 23.31
C HIS A 130 -3.81 3.14 22.78
N VAL A 131 -5.05 2.73 22.84
CA VAL A 131 -5.50 1.44 22.33
C VAL A 131 -6.16 1.65 20.98
N SER A 132 -5.71 0.91 19.96
CA SER A 132 -6.32 0.85 18.63
C SER A 132 -6.99 -0.51 18.42
N GLU A 133 -7.99 -0.57 17.53
CA GLU A 133 -8.40 -1.86 17.00
C GLU A 133 -7.18 -2.52 16.32
N PRO A 134 -7.04 -3.85 16.39
CA PRO A 134 -6.02 -4.53 15.60
C PRO A 134 -6.26 -4.22 14.13
N ASP A 135 -5.20 -4.04 13.37
CA ASP A 135 -5.32 -3.90 11.92
C ASP A 135 -6.06 -5.13 11.38
N PRO A 136 -7.10 -4.94 10.56
CA PRO A 136 -7.83 -6.07 9.99
C PRO A 136 -6.88 -6.94 9.19
N GLU A 137 -6.91 -8.24 9.45
CA GLU A 137 -6.21 -9.22 8.61
C GLU A 137 -6.95 -9.33 7.27
N PHE A 138 -6.20 -9.23 6.18
CA PHE A 138 -6.73 -9.37 4.83
C PHE A 138 -6.07 -10.57 4.14
N GLU A 139 -6.85 -11.31 3.37
CA GLU A 139 -6.30 -12.18 2.34
C GLU A 139 -5.78 -11.29 1.22
N VAL A 140 -4.46 -11.24 1.00
CA VAL A 140 -3.85 -10.41 -0.03
C VAL A 140 -3.59 -11.23 -1.28
N ILE A 141 -4.17 -10.80 -2.39
CA ILE A 141 -3.85 -11.36 -3.71
C ILE A 141 -2.74 -10.50 -4.29
N SER A 142 -1.52 -10.99 -4.22
CA SER A 142 -0.39 -10.41 -4.92
C SER A 142 -0.25 -11.04 -6.31
N PHE A 143 0.47 -10.37 -7.19
CA PHE A 143 0.74 -10.87 -8.55
C PHE A 143 2.09 -11.58 -8.65
N GLU A 144 2.70 -11.94 -7.50
CA GLU A 144 3.98 -12.60 -7.48
C GLU A 144 3.89 -14.02 -8.07
N THR A 145 4.75 -14.31 -9.05
CA THR A 145 4.81 -15.62 -9.70
C THR A 145 5.17 -16.74 -8.72
N SER A 146 5.86 -16.41 -7.62
CA SER A 146 6.19 -17.35 -6.54
C SER A 146 4.99 -17.82 -5.73
N GLU A 147 3.84 -17.13 -5.78
CA GLU A 147 2.62 -17.49 -5.06
C GLU A 147 1.75 -18.53 -5.78
N GLY A 148 2.26 -19.05 -6.90
CA GLY A 148 1.64 -20.19 -7.59
C GLY A 148 0.46 -19.81 -8.45
N MET A 149 0.38 -18.57 -8.97
CA MET A 149 -0.62 -18.19 -9.97
C MET A 149 -0.56 -19.10 -11.18
N LEU A 150 -1.72 -19.36 -11.78
CA LEU A 150 -1.87 -20.21 -12.96
C LEU A 150 -2.19 -19.36 -14.18
N ASP A 151 -1.59 -19.70 -15.32
CA ASP A 151 -1.88 -19.10 -16.62
C ASP A 151 -3.16 -19.66 -17.28
N ALA A 152 -3.50 -19.18 -18.48
CA ALA A 152 -4.68 -19.62 -19.24
C ALA A 152 -4.65 -21.12 -19.62
N ALA A 153 -3.48 -21.75 -19.59
CA ALA A 153 -3.32 -23.20 -19.79
C ALA A 153 -3.31 -23.99 -18.46
N GLU A 154 -3.64 -23.35 -17.36
CA GLU A 154 -3.62 -23.91 -15.99
C GLU A 154 -2.22 -24.38 -15.54
N MET A 155 -1.17 -23.76 -16.07
CA MET A 155 0.21 -24.00 -15.70
C MET A 155 0.73 -22.86 -14.81
N PRO A 156 1.76 -23.09 -13.98
CA PRO A 156 2.37 -22.01 -13.23
C PRO A 156 2.77 -20.85 -14.16
N VAL A 157 2.42 -19.61 -13.76
CA VAL A 157 2.72 -18.42 -14.54
C VAL A 157 4.24 -18.30 -14.78
N GLU A 158 4.60 -18.13 -16.05
CA GLU A 158 5.95 -17.81 -16.50
C GLU A 158 5.91 -16.52 -17.31
N LEU A 159 6.67 -15.50 -16.86
CA LEU A 159 6.87 -14.27 -17.64
C LEU A 159 7.93 -14.50 -18.71
N ARG A 160 7.64 -14.06 -19.92
CA ARG A 160 8.45 -14.33 -21.12
C ARG A 160 8.81 -13.05 -21.86
N ASP A 161 9.68 -13.17 -22.85
CA ASP A 161 9.91 -12.15 -23.85
C ASP A 161 8.80 -12.24 -24.90
N VAL A 162 8.22 -11.10 -25.26
CA VAL A 162 7.14 -11.00 -26.24
C VAL A 162 7.39 -9.89 -27.24
N THR A 163 7.17 -10.17 -28.53
CA THR A 163 7.15 -9.16 -29.58
C THR A 163 5.72 -8.80 -29.93
N ILE A 164 5.36 -7.54 -29.76
CA ILE A 164 4.05 -6.98 -30.17
C ILE A 164 4.23 -6.33 -31.52
N ALA A 165 3.40 -6.73 -32.50
CA ALA A 165 3.40 -6.14 -33.82
C ALA A 165 2.60 -4.84 -33.85
N GLY A 166 3.08 -3.85 -34.62
CA GLY A 166 2.38 -2.58 -34.83
C GLY A 166 3.33 -1.44 -35.19
N ASP A 167 2.88 -0.53 -36.04
CA ASP A 167 3.73 0.55 -36.56
C ASP A 167 4.13 1.57 -35.50
N TRP A 168 3.28 1.81 -34.50
CA TRP A 168 3.52 2.83 -33.46
C TRP A 168 3.41 2.30 -32.02
N ALA A 169 2.74 1.14 -31.83
CA ALA A 169 2.56 0.51 -30.52
C ALA A 169 3.31 -0.82 -30.39
N GLY A 170 3.93 -1.32 -31.46
CA GLY A 170 4.72 -2.55 -31.47
C GLY A 170 6.07 -2.38 -30.82
N GLY A 171 6.62 -3.47 -30.27
CA GLY A 171 7.94 -3.48 -29.60
C GLY A 171 8.27 -4.85 -29.06
N ASP A 172 9.50 -4.97 -28.56
CA ASP A 172 10.00 -6.15 -27.86
C ASP A 172 9.98 -5.88 -26.35
N PHE A 173 9.30 -6.74 -25.62
CA PHE A 173 9.14 -6.63 -24.17
C PHE A 173 9.63 -7.90 -23.50
N SER A 174 10.31 -7.77 -22.37
CA SER A 174 10.75 -8.91 -21.55
C SER A 174 9.89 -9.01 -20.29
N LYS A 175 9.85 -10.21 -19.71
CA LYS A 175 9.17 -10.48 -18.43
C LYS A 175 7.69 -10.05 -18.44
N VAL A 176 6.96 -10.50 -19.42
CA VAL A 176 5.54 -10.21 -19.63
C VAL A 176 4.77 -11.52 -19.80
N LEU A 177 3.54 -11.61 -19.29
CA LEU A 177 2.54 -12.60 -19.69
C LEU A 177 1.37 -11.85 -20.33
N CYS A 178 1.12 -12.08 -21.61
CA CYS A 178 0.00 -11.52 -22.34
C CYS A 178 -0.77 -12.63 -23.07
N GLY A 179 -1.93 -12.33 -23.64
CA GLY A 179 -2.77 -13.34 -24.31
C GLY A 179 -2.22 -13.89 -25.62
N LYS A 180 -1.10 -13.36 -26.12
CA LYS A 180 -0.52 -13.74 -27.42
C LYS A 180 -0.12 -15.22 -27.47
N GLU A 181 0.36 -15.79 -26.36
CA GLU A 181 0.80 -17.18 -26.24
C GLU A 181 -0.34 -18.18 -26.33
N TYR A 182 -1.59 -17.73 -26.14
CA TYR A 182 -2.79 -18.57 -26.02
C TYR A 182 -3.80 -18.39 -27.16
N MET A 183 -3.42 -17.65 -28.23
CA MET A 183 -4.28 -17.47 -29.39
C MET A 183 -4.50 -18.82 -30.08
N MET A 184 -5.74 -19.30 -30.10
CA MET A 184 -6.07 -20.65 -30.57
C MET A 184 -7.07 -20.69 -31.72
N ASP A 185 -7.92 -19.68 -31.86
CA ASP A 185 -8.97 -19.66 -32.89
C ASP A 185 -8.68 -18.61 -33.95
N GLU A 186 -9.15 -18.86 -35.17
CA GLU A 186 -9.13 -17.89 -36.26
C GLU A 186 -10.51 -17.26 -36.40
N ASP A 187 -10.61 -15.96 -36.18
CA ASP A 187 -11.76 -15.17 -36.50
C ASP A 187 -11.60 -14.51 -37.87
N PHE A 188 -12.55 -13.67 -38.27
CA PHE A 188 -12.51 -12.95 -39.54
C PHE A 188 -11.31 -12.01 -39.68
N ASN A 189 -10.70 -11.61 -38.56
CA ASN A 189 -9.57 -10.65 -38.50
C ASN A 189 -8.23 -11.29 -38.18
N GLY A 190 -8.16 -12.54 -37.77
CA GLY A 190 -6.95 -13.25 -37.39
C GLY A 190 -7.14 -14.18 -36.20
N THR A 191 -6.06 -14.60 -35.57
CA THR A 191 -6.13 -15.40 -34.35
C THR A 191 -6.37 -14.52 -33.14
N TYR A 192 -7.09 -15.03 -32.13
CA TYR A 192 -7.40 -14.29 -30.91
C TYR A 192 -7.38 -15.17 -29.66
N PHE A 193 -7.25 -14.51 -28.52
CA PHE A 193 -7.50 -15.02 -27.19
C PHE A 193 -8.53 -14.13 -26.49
N ASP A 194 -9.53 -14.71 -25.86
CA ASP A 194 -10.51 -14.00 -25.03
C ASP A 194 -10.89 -14.90 -23.85
N GLY A 195 -10.52 -14.48 -22.62
CA GLY A 195 -10.75 -15.28 -21.43
C GLY A 195 -9.94 -14.82 -20.21
N LEU A 196 -9.87 -15.69 -19.21
CA LEU A 196 -9.00 -15.47 -18.05
C LEU A 196 -7.55 -15.77 -18.45
N LEU A 197 -6.71 -14.74 -18.44
CA LEU A 197 -5.29 -14.89 -18.77
C LEU A 197 -4.52 -15.56 -17.63
N PHE A 198 -4.88 -15.24 -16.39
CA PHE A 198 -4.29 -15.84 -15.20
C PHE A 198 -5.30 -15.88 -14.06
N THR A 199 -5.06 -16.78 -13.12
CA THR A 199 -5.88 -17.01 -11.92
C THR A 199 -5.01 -17.19 -10.70
N THR A 200 -5.61 -17.06 -9.50
CA THR A 200 -4.98 -17.55 -8.27
C THR A 200 -4.78 -19.06 -8.33
N ALA A 201 -3.86 -19.61 -7.51
CA ALA A 201 -3.52 -21.03 -7.47
C ALA A 201 -4.74 -21.95 -7.21
N ASP A 202 -5.70 -21.48 -6.43
CA ASP A 202 -6.95 -22.18 -6.12
C ASP A 202 -8.07 -21.93 -7.17
N LYS A 203 -7.77 -21.15 -8.21
CA LYS A 203 -8.68 -20.77 -9.32
C LYS A 203 -9.92 -20.01 -8.87
N LYS A 204 -9.91 -19.38 -7.70
CA LYS A 204 -11.08 -18.64 -7.21
C LYS A 204 -11.15 -17.22 -7.72
N ILE A 205 -10.04 -16.65 -8.14
CA ILE A 205 -9.95 -15.29 -8.65
C ILE A 205 -9.26 -15.31 -10.00
N GLY A 206 -9.89 -14.74 -11.00
CA GLY A 206 -9.39 -14.72 -12.37
C GLY A 206 -9.35 -13.33 -12.96
N PHE A 207 -8.41 -13.10 -13.87
CA PHE A 207 -8.11 -11.82 -14.50
C PHE A 207 -8.31 -11.93 -16.00
N GLY A 208 -9.31 -11.19 -16.51
CA GLY A 208 -9.72 -11.21 -17.91
C GLY A 208 -8.75 -10.47 -18.82
N SER A 209 -8.49 -11.05 -20.00
CA SER A 209 -7.70 -10.43 -21.05
C SER A 209 -8.24 -10.80 -22.42
N TYR A 210 -7.94 -9.94 -23.38
CA TYR A 210 -8.19 -10.15 -24.80
C TYR A 210 -6.92 -9.84 -25.58
N PHE A 211 -6.63 -10.64 -26.59
CA PHE A 211 -5.52 -10.42 -27.51
C PHE A 211 -5.87 -10.92 -28.91
N THR A 212 -5.51 -10.14 -29.95
CA THR A 212 -5.66 -10.56 -31.36
C THR A 212 -4.48 -10.06 -32.19
N ASP A 213 -4.09 -10.83 -33.20
CA ASP A 213 -3.03 -10.48 -34.14
C ASP A 213 -3.49 -9.65 -35.35
N ASN A 214 -4.73 -9.22 -35.39
CA ASN A 214 -5.39 -8.37 -36.40
C ASN A 214 -4.66 -8.25 -37.75
N LYS A 215 -4.61 -9.34 -38.52
CA LYS A 215 -3.86 -9.45 -39.78
C LYS A 215 -4.38 -8.54 -40.90
N TYR A 216 -5.64 -8.07 -40.81
CA TYR A 216 -6.36 -7.36 -41.86
C TYR A 216 -6.61 -5.87 -41.57
N SER A 217 -5.86 -5.29 -40.64
CA SER A 217 -5.89 -3.84 -40.41
C SER A 217 -5.50 -3.09 -41.68
N SER A 218 -6.24 -2.04 -42.02
CA SER A 218 -5.87 -1.14 -43.14
C SER A 218 -4.56 -0.40 -42.93
N TYR A 219 -3.98 -0.49 -41.73
CA TYR A 219 -2.71 0.12 -41.32
C TYR A 219 -1.57 -0.91 -41.18
N GLY A 220 -1.72 -2.12 -41.73
CA GLY A 220 -0.77 -3.22 -41.54
C GLY A 220 -1.17 -4.19 -40.44
N ALA A 221 -0.45 -5.31 -40.31
CA ALA A 221 -0.66 -6.26 -39.23
C ALA A 221 -0.29 -5.58 -37.89
N SER A 222 -1.23 -5.55 -36.95
CA SER A 222 -1.00 -5.01 -35.61
C SER A 222 -1.67 -5.85 -34.56
N ASP A 223 -0.94 -6.14 -33.49
CA ASP A 223 -1.51 -6.79 -32.31
C ASP A 223 -2.42 -5.77 -31.57
N VAL A 224 -3.58 -6.24 -31.14
CA VAL A 224 -4.53 -5.46 -30.34
C VAL A 224 -4.84 -6.25 -29.08
N TRP A 225 -4.88 -5.58 -27.95
CA TRP A 225 -5.18 -6.22 -26.68
C TRP A 225 -6.04 -5.34 -25.79
N GLY A 226 -6.57 -5.90 -24.72
CA GLY A 226 -7.34 -5.24 -23.66
C GLY A 226 -7.45 -6.16 -22.46
N GLY A 227 -7.93 -5.64 -21.34
CA GLY A 227 -7.92 -6.38 -20.07
C GLY A 227 -6.57 -6.31 -19.36
N PHE A 228 -6.14 -7.40 -18.73
CA PHE A 228 -4.94 -7.47 -17.91
C PHE A 228 -3.79 -8.23 -18.56
N VAL A 229 -2.57 -7.78 -18.26
CA VAL A 229 -1.30 -8.41 -18.63
C VAL A 229 -0.40 -8.37 -17.40
N LEU A 230 0.31 -9.45 -17.06
CA LEU A 230 1.33 -9.42 -16.00
C LEU A 230 2.65 -8.87 -16.53
N SER A 231 3.33 -8.09 -15.70
CA SER A 231 4.61 -7.47 -16.04
C SER A 231 5.51 -7.28 -14.82
N GLN A 232 6.83 -7.26 -15.07
CA GLN A 232 7.87 -6.83 -14.12
C GLN A 232 8.62 -5.60 -14.63
N ASN A 233 8.03 -4.83 -15.55
CA ASN A 233 8.68 -3.67 -16.15
C ASN A 233 8.29 -2.38 -15.42
N PHE A 234 9.28 -1.66 -14.94
CA PHE A 234 9.12 -0.37 -14.25
C PHE A 234 9.90 0.70 -14.99
N SER A 235 9.30 1.85 -15.23
CA SER A 235 9.94 2.94 -15.95
C SER A 235 9.35 4.28 -15.56
N LYS A 236 10.20 5.21 -15.12
CA LYS A 236 9.86 6.64 -14.95
C LYS A 236 10.51 7.48 -16.05
N ARG A 237 10.68 6.93 -17.23
CA ARG A 237 11.29 7.60 -18.36
C ARG A 237 10.33 8.64 -18.96
N SER A 238 10.80 9.89 -19.03
CA SER A 238 10.08 10.93 -19.79
C SER A 238 10.36 10.77 -21.29
N ASN A 239 9.36 11.04 -22.11
CA ASN A 239 9.47 11.00 -23.59
C ASN A 239 8.94 12.28 -24.25
N GLY A 240 9.19 13.44 -23.63
CA GLY A 240 8.85 14.74 -24.22
C GLY A 240 7.35 14.98 -24.41
N GLY A 241 6.51 14.36 -23.57
CA GLY A 241 5.05 14.52 -23.60
C GLY A 241 4.31 13.60 -24.57
N SER A 242 4.99 12.63 -25.18
CA SER A 242 4.39 11.61 -26.05
C SER A 242 4.57 10.23 -25.43
N ALA A 243 3.52 9.40 -25.46
CA ALA A 243 3.60 8.00 -25.05
C ALA A 243 4.52 7.20 -25.99
N ASP A 244 5.44 6.42 -25.41
CA ASP A 244 6.31 5.51 -26.17
C ASP A 244 5.89 4.06 -25.90
N TYR A 245 4.88 3.61 -26.61
CA TYR A 245 4.34 2.26 -26.42
C TYR A 245 5.37 1.17 -26.77
N SER A 246 6.27 1.44 -27.71
CA SER A 246 7.28 0.47 -28.15
C SER A 246 8.33 0.12 -27.09
N LYS A 247 8.45 0.96 -26.06
CA LYS A 247 9.39 0.75 -24.93
C LYS A 247 8.71 0.60 -23.59
N ASP A 248 7.62 1.33 -23.39
CA ASP A 248 6.98 1.46 -22.08
C ASP A 248 5.53 0.93 -22.07
N GLY A 249 5.08 0.24 -23.14
CA GLY A 249 3.72 -0.27 -23.29
C GLY A 249 3.28 -1.21 -22.18
N PHE A 250 4.20 -1.90 -21.53
CA PHE A 250 3.95 -2.79 -20.41
C PHE A 250 4.70 -2.37 -19.14
N SER A 251 4.89 -1.07 -18.91
CA SER A 251 5.63 -0.56 -17.76
C SER A 251 4.75 0.24 -16.81
N ALA A 252 4.98 0.08 -15.50
CA ALA A 252 4.41 0.93 -14.47
C ALA A 252 5.28 2.18 -14.24
N TRP A 253 4.64 3.32 -13.99
CA TRP A 253 5.28 4.58 -13.56
C TRP A 253 5.66 4.50 -12.07
N ALA A 254 6.49 3.53 -11.74
CA ALA A 254 6.96 3.21 -10.41
C ALA A 254 8.41 2.71 -10.47
N THR A 255 9.04 2.47 -9.32
CA THR A 255 10.39 1.89 -9.22
C THR A 255 10.35 0.44 -8.76
N ALA A 256 9.23 0.01 -8.19
CA ALA A 256 8.91 -1.35 -7.77
C ALA A 256 7.37 -1.47 -7.74
N GLY A 257 6.83 -2.66 -7.55
CA GLY A 257 5.41 -2.85 -7.27
C GLY A 257 5.01 -2.37 -5.86
N ALA A 258 3.72 -2.44 -5.55
CA ALA A 258 3.22 -2.10 -4.23
C ALA A 258 3.91 -2.96 -3.16
N ASN A 259 4.21 -2.37 -2.01
CA ASN A 259 4.93 -3.05 -0.92
C ASN A 259 6.23 -3.76 -1.35
N ALA A 260 6.90 -3.20 -2.39
CA ALA A 260 8.14 -3.71 -2.98
C ALA A 260 7.97 -5.05 -3.72
N SER A 261 6.77 -5.38 -4.20
CA SER A 261 6.55 -6.52 -5.09
C SER A 261 7.37 -6.42 -6.38
N ALA A 262 7.60 -7.54 -7.04
CA ALA A 262 8.34 -7.57 -8.30
C ALA A 262 7.41 -7.62 -9.51
N THR A 263 6.18 -8.10 -9.34
CA THR A 263 5.22 -8.35 -10.41
C THR A 263 3.92 -7.60 -10.15
N PHE A 264 3.36 -7.00 -11.18
CA PHE A 264 2.06 -6.30 -11.13
C PHE A 264 1.24 -6.63 -12.39
N ALA A 265 -0.05 -6.29 -12.37
CA ALA A 265 -0.86 -6.35 -13.56
C ALA A 265 -1.02 -4.96 -14.18
N ILE A 266 -0.71 -4.83 -15.49
CA ILE A 266 -1.06 -3.66 -16.27
C ILE A 266 -2.37 -3.92 -17.00
N ALA A 267 -3.24 -2.92 -17.01
CA ALA A 267 -4.54 -2.97 -17.64
C ALA A 267 -4.65 -1.97 -18.79
N TYR A 268 -5.33 -2.38 -19.85
CA TYR A 268 -5.75 -1.50 -20.92
C TYR A 268 -7.27 -1.54 -21.07
N ASP A 269 -7.92 -0.39 -20.79
CA ASP A 269 -9.34 -0.20 -21.06
C ASP A 269 -9.54 0.14 -22.55
N ASN A 270 -9.58 -0.89 -23.39
CA ASN A 270 -9.78 -0.77 -24.84
C ASN A 270 -11.27 -0.54 -25.15
N GLY A 271 -11.90 0.38 -24.43
CA GLY A 271 -13.31 0.72 -24.55
C GLY A 271 -13.65 1.55 -25.78
N TYR A 272 -13.25 1.14 -27.00
CA TYR A 272 -13.72 1.78 -28.22
C TYR A 272 -15.24 1.65 -28.37
N GLY A 273 -15.93 2.58 -27.79
CA GLY A 273 -17.26 3.15 -28.01
C GLY A 273 -18.48 2.23 -28.16
N VAL A 274 -18.42 1.05 -28.70
CA VAL A 274 -19.57 0.19 -28.95
C VAL A 274 -19.33 -1.28 -28.56
N TYR A 275 -18.09 -1.66 -28.39
CA TYR A 275 -17.71 -3.03 -28.08
C TYR A 275 -17.06 -3.06 -26.69
N ASN A 276 -17.88 -3.17 -25.62
CA ASN A 276 -17.43 -3.33 -24.25
C ASN A 276 -16.70 -4.67 -23.98
N TYR A 277 -16.13 -5.29 -25.02
CA TYR A 277 -15.57 -6.63 -24.92
C TYR A 277 -14.23 -6.68 -24.15
N HIS A 278 -13.58 -5.53 -23.90
CA HIS A 278 -12.21 -5.52 -23.38
C HIS A 278 -12.02 -4.59 -22.18
N THR A 279 -13.07 -4.32 -21.43
CA THR A 279 -12.97 -3.67 -20.12
C THR A 279 -12.22 -4.61 -19.17
N PRO A 280 -11.13 -4.16 -18.53
CA PRO A 280 -10.43 -4.98 -17.56
C PRO A 280 -11.36 -5.43 -16.45
N LYS A 281 -11.38 -6.74 -16.15
CA LYS A 281 -12.23 -7.32 -15.12
C LYS A 281 -11.51 -8.35 -14.28
N VAL A 282 -11.86 -8.38 -13.01
CA VAL A 282 -11.48 -9.44 -12.06
C VAL A 282 -12.72 -10.20 -11.70
N GLU A 283 -12.70 -11.51 -11.84
CA GLU A 283 -13.82 -12.41 -11.56
C GLU A 283 -13.55 -13.23 -10.30
N PHE A 284 -14.55 -13.34 -9.44
CA PHE A 284 -14.53 -14.16 -8.23
C PHE A 284 -15.52 -15.30 -8.41
N THR A 285 -15.09 -16.54 -8.18
CA THR A 285 -15.98 -17.72 -8.25
C THR A 285 -17.06 -17.71 -7.16
N GLU A 286 -16.83 -16.98 -6.09
CA GLU A 286 -17.77 -16.75 -4.99
C GLU A 286 -17.71 -15.28 -4.58
N PRO A 287 -18.83 -14.66 -4.16
CA PRO A 287 -18.84 -13.26 -3.73
C PRO A 287 -17.81 -12.99 -2.63
N ARG A 288 -17.07 -11.88 -2.75
CA ARG A 288 -16.04 -11.42 -1.83
C ARG A 288 -16.26 -9.93 -1.52
N LYS A 289 -15.78 -9.52 -0.36
CA LYS A 289 -15.62 -8.10 -0.04
C LYS A 289 -14.20 -7.69 -0.28
N VAL A 290 -14.03 -6.70 -1.15
CA VAL A 290 -12.74 -6.11 -1.46
C VAL A 290 -12.53 -4.93 -0.52
N ALA A 291 -11.52 -5.02 0.35
CA ALA A 291 -11.19 -3.95 1.27
C ALA A 291 -10.40 -2.84 0.57
N TYR A 292 -9.40 -3.23 -0.21
CA TYR A 292 -8.55 -2.28 -0.95
C TYR A 292 -7.90 -2.93 -2.16
N LEU A 293 -7.34 -2.07 -3.02
CA LEU A 293 -6.38 -2.44 -4.05
C LEU A 293 -5.38 -1.28 -4.26
N TYR A 294 -4.26 -1.55 -4.91
CA TYR A 294 -3.33 -0.51 -5.29
C TYR A 294 -3.47 -0.18 -6.77
N LEU A 295 -3.48 1.12 -7.09
CA LEU A 295 -3.45 1.64 -8.46
C LEU A 295 -2.19 2.48 -8.68
N ALA A 296 -1.62 2.38 -9.88
CA ALA A 296 -0.56 3.27 -10.34
C ALA A 296 -0.77 3.68 -11.80
N ASN A 297 -0.11 4.76 -12.20
CA ASN A 297 -0.04 5.11 -13.61
C ASN A 297 0.75 4.04 -14.38
N ALA A 298 0.26 3.64 -15.56
CA ALA A 298 1.14 3.05 -16.55
C ALA A 298 2.09 4.12 -17.09
N THR A 299 3.31 3.74 -17.47
CA THR A 299 4.31 4.70 -17.96
C THR A 299 3.83 5.47 -19.18
N VAL A 300 3.15 4.82 -20.11
CA VAL A 300 2.58 5.47 -21.31
C VAL A 300 1.51 6.51 -20.97
N ALA A 301 0.71 6.30 -19.92
CA ALA A 301 -0.26 7.28 -19.45
C ALA A 301 0.43 8.48 -18.77
N ALA A 302 1.45 8.22 -17.95
CA ALA A 302 2.23 9.27 -17.28
C ALA A 302 3.09 10.10 -18.25
N GLN A 303 3.51 9.54 -19.39
CA GLN A 303 4.23 10.25 -20.44
C GLN A 303 3.35 11.18 -21.27
N TYR A 304 2.05 10.95 -21.28
CA TYR A 304 1.12 11.70 -22.12
C TYR A 304 0.94 13.12 -21.60
N THR A 305 1.10 14.09 -22.50
CA THR A 305 0.79 15.49 -22.22
C THR A 305 -0.47 15.90 -22.97
N SER A 306 -1.53 16.14 -22.23
CA SER A 306 -2.80 16.61 -22.78
C SER A 306 -2.69 18.06 -23.25
N ARG A 307 -3.49 18.43 -24.26
CA ARG A 307 -3.71 19.83 -24.70
C ARG A 307 -4.93 20.45 -23.99
N VAL A 308 -5.64 19.69 -23.20
CA VAL A 308 -6.81 20.17 -22.45
C VAL A 308 -6.34 20.85 -21.18
N GLU A 309 -6.87 22.06 -20.94
CA GLU A 309 -6.64 22.79 -19.68
C GLU A 309 -7.25 22.02 -18.50
N ASN A 310 -6.53 21.97 -17.38
CA ASN A 310 -6.94 21.21 -16.20
C ASN A 310 -7.21 19.72 -16.52
N TYR A 311 -6.28 19.12 -17.29
CA TYR A 311 -6.33 17.69 -17.61
C TYR A 311 -6.42 16.84 -16.36
N TRP A 312 -7.28 15.82 -16.40
CA TRP A 312 -7.31 14.79 -15.38
C TRP A 312 -7.50 13.40 -16.00
N PHE A 313 -6.95 12.41 -15.31
CA PHE A 313 -7.04 11.00 -15.65
C PHE A 313 -7.34 10.21 -14.37
N LYS A 314 -8.37 9.40 -14.39
CA LYS A 314 -8.77 8.58 -13.25
C LYS A 314 -9.18 7.18 -13.67
N VAL A 315 -9.08 6.25 -12.73
CA VAL A 315 -9.60 4.88 -12.82
C VAL A 315 -10.84 4.80 -11.94
N VAL A 316 -11.91 4.25 -12.51
CA VAL A 316 -13.15 3.91 -11.79
C VAL A 316 -13.21 2.41 -11.65
N VAL A 317 -13.37 1.92 -10.43
CA VAL A 317 -13.55 0.51 -10.09
C VAL A 317 -15.01 0.31 -9.69
N THR A 318 -15.74 -0.50 -10.43
CA THR A 318 -17.15 -0.80 -10.18
C THR A 318 -17.31 -2.25 -9.76
N GLY A 319 -18.00 -2.49 -8.66
CA GLY A 319 -18.36 -3.82 -8.19
C GLY A 319 -19.64 -4.32 -8.87
N TYR A 320 -19.66 -5.58 -9.19
CA TYR A 320 -20.87 -6.28 -9.70
C TYR A 320 -21.16 -7.49 -8.81
N LEU A 321 -22.44 -7.80 -8.62
CA LEU A 321 -22.89 -9.01 -7.96
C LEU A 321 -24.00 -9.64 -8.81
N LYS A 322 -23.77 -10.87 -9.29
CA LYS A 322 -24.71 -11.60 -10.18
C LYS A 322 -25.13 -10.77 -11.40
N ASN A 323 -24.13 -10.13 -12.03
CA ASN A 323 -24.26 -9.20 -13.16
C ASN A 323 -25.05 -7.90 -12.84
N ALA A 324 -25.44 -7.64 -11.61
CA ALA A 324 -26.01 -6.36 -11.21
C ALA A 324 -24.90 -5.38 -10.83
N GLU A 325 -24.93 -4.18 -11.42
CA GLU A 325 -24.01 -3.11 -11.07
C GLU A 325 -24.29 -2.64 -9.62
N GLY A 326 -23.22 -2.55 -8.82
CA GLY A 326 -23.23 -2.12 -7.43
C GLY A 326 -22.59 -0.76 -7.23
N GLY A 327 -21.82 -0.62 -6.15
CA GLY A 327 -21.05 0.57 -5.85
C GLY A 327 -19.83 0.77 -6.76
N SER A 328 -19.32 2.00 -6.80
CA SER A 328 -18.06 2.31 -7.48
C SER A 328 -17.17 3.21 -6.63
N VAL A 329 -15.87 3.08 -6.81
CA VAL A 329 -14.84 3.96 -6.25
C VAL A 329 -13.99 4.54 -7.37
N GLU A 330 -13.47 5.75 -7.16
CA GLU A 330 -12.68 6.46 -8.16
C GLU A 330 -11.32 6.84 -7.58
N GLN A 331 -10.27 6.68 -8.37
CA GLN A 331 -8.94 7.19 -8.03
C GLN A 331 -8.39 8.05 -9.16
N THR A 332 -8.15 9.33 -8.87
CA THR A 332 -7.42 10.23 -9.78
C THR A 332 -5.93 9.93 -9.71
N LEU A 333 -5.34 9.63 -10.85
CA LEU A 333 -3.91 9.33 -10.98
C LEU A 333 -3.12 10.49 -11.60
N ILE A 334 -3.79 11.37 -12.38
CA ILE A 334 -3.18 12.57 -12.96
C ILE A 334 -4.16 13.73 -12.80
N GLU A 335 -3.67 14.89 -12.30
CA GLU A 335 -4.43 16.13 -12.19
C GLU A 335 -3.53 17.32 -12.53
N GLY A 336 -3.73 17.90 -13.72
CA GLY A 336 -2.84 18.92 -14.28
C GLY A 336 -1.42 18.39 -14.47
N GLU A 337 -0.47 19.01 -13.77
CA GLU A 337 0.94 18.61 -13.75
C GLU A 337 1.25 17.58 -12.63
N ASN A 338 0.28 17.31 -11.77
CA ASN A 338 0.44 16.35 -10.68
C ASN A 338 0.18 14.93 -11.21
N ILE A 339 1.23 14.14 -11.32
CA ILE A 339 1.19 12.72 -11.67
C ILE A 339 1.43 11.93 -10.39
N ALA A 340 0.52 11.01 -10.03
CA ALA A 340 0.77 10.10 -8.92
C ALA A 340 2.11 9.37 -9.16
N ALA A 341 3.06 9.62 -8.27
CA ALA A 341 4.46 9.22 -8.48
C ALA A 341 4.72 7.75 -8.17
N ASP A 342 3.77 7.09 -7.49
CA ASP A 342 3.89 5.71 -7.03
C ASP A 342 2.49 5.09 -6.85
N TRP A 343 2.42 3.89 -6.30
CA TRP A 343 1.19 3.17 -6.00
C TRP A 343 0.31 3.93 -5.01
N VAL A 344 -0.98 3.98 -5.29
CA VAL A 344 -2.00 4.59 -4.44
C VAL A 344 -2.92 3.50 -3.93
N LYS A 345 -3.02 3.36 -2.60
CA LYS A 345 -3.98 2.46 -1.95
C LYS A 345 -5.37 3.06 -2.08
N VAL A 346 -6.29 2.30 -2.65
CA VAL A 346 -7.69 2.69 -2.87
C VAL A 346 -8.58 1.88 -1.94
N ASP A 347 -9.33 2.55 -1.09
CA ASP A 347 -10.35 1.91 -0.23
C ASP A 347 -11.53 1.46 -1.09
N CYS A 348 -11.80 0.16 -1.10
CA CYS A 348 -12.86 -0.50 -1.84
C CYS A 348 -14.01 -0.99 -0.94
N SER A 349 -13.98 -0.75 0.36
CA SER A 349 -14.95 -1.26 1.33
C SER A 349 -16.40 -0.89 1.00
N SER A 350 -16.61 0.26 0.35
CA SER A 350 -17.93 0.73 -0.08
C SER A 350 -18.54 -0.05 -1.25
N LEU A 351 -17.79 -0.92 -1.94
CA LEU A 351 -18.31 -1.76 -3.03
C LEU A 351 -19.26 -2.86 -2.52
N GLY A 352 -19.12 -3.26 -1.23
CA GLY A 352 -19.88 -4.36 -0.65
C GLY A 352 -19.40 -5.73 -1.15
N GLU A 353 -20.30 -6.73 -1.16
CA GLU A 353 -20.01 -8.04 -1.75
C GLU A 353 -20.08 -7.98 -3.27
N VAL A 354 -19.05 -8.51 -3.93
CA VAL A 354 -18.92 -8.53 -5.38
C VAL A 354 -18.47 -9.91 -5.88
N ASP A 355 -18.92 -10.32 -7.04
CA ASP A 355 -18.41 -11.47 -7.79
C ASP A 355 -17.64 -11.05 -9.05
N GLU A 356 -17.62 -9.74 -9.36
CA GLU A 356 -16.81 -9.17 -10.42
C GLU A 356 -16.43 -7.71 -10.09
N LEU A 357 -15.20 -7.31 -10.43
CA LEU A 357 -14.77 -5.92 -10.51
C LEU A 357 -14.55 -5.56 -11.98
N ARG A 358 -15.05 -4.40 -12.40
CA ARG A 358 -14.72 -3.78 -13.69
C ARG A 358 -13.99 -2.47 -13.50
N PHE A 359 -13.01 -2.26 -14.36
CA PHE A 359 -12.16 -1.08 -14.32
C PHE A 359 -12.36 -0.25 -15.56
N LYS A 360 -12.58 1.04 -15.39
CA LYS A 360 -12.78 1.98 -16.50
C LYS A 360 -11.91 3.21 -16.32
N VAL A 361 -11.24 3.59 -17.41
CA VAL A 361 -10.51 4.86 -17.46
C VAL A 361 -11.49 5.97 -17.83
N GLN A 362 -11.38 7.09 -17.12
CA GLN A 362 -12.07 8.33 -17.45
C GLN A 362 -11.08 9.49 -17.51
N SER A 363 -11.36 10.45 -18.38
CA SER A 363 -10.56 11.65 -18.58
C SER A 363 -11.43 12.75 -19.19
N ASN A 364 -11.02 14.02 -19.02
CA ASN A 364 -11.62 15.14 -19.74
C ASN A 364 -10.97 15.39 -21.12
N ASP A 365 -9.90 14.65 -21.48
CA ASP A 365 -9.30 14.75 -22.81
C ASP A 365 -9.95 13.74 -23.77
N MET A 366 -10.99 14.19 -24.42
CA MET A 366 -11.85 13.36 -25.28
C MET A 366 -12.09 14.00 -26.64
N SER A 367 -12.25 13.16 -27.66
CA SER A 367 -12.78 13.51 -28.98
C SER A 367 -14.09 12.77 -29.20
N GLY A 368 -15.23 13.44 -28.98
CA GLY A 368 -16.54 12.80 -28.96
C GLY A 368 -16.61 11.79 -27.79
N ASN A 369 -16.78 10.51 -28.10
CA ASN A 369 -16.84 9.42 -27.10
C ASN A 369 -15.49 8.70 -26.90
N TYR A 370 -14.39 9.19 -27.53
CA TYR A 370 -13.10 8.52 -27.50
C TYR A 370 -12.14 9.29 -26.57
N LEU A 371 -11.41 8.56 -25.75
CA LEU A 371 -10.30 9.10 -24.98
C LEU A 371 -9.13 9.42 -25.94
N ASN A 372 -8.53 10.62 -25.78
CA ASN A 372 -7.31 10.98 -26.50
C ASN A 372 -6.05 10.55 -25.76
N CYS A 373 -6.17 10.26 -24.46
CA CYS A 373 -5.07 9.77 -23.61
C CYS A 373 -4.96 8.23 -23.67
N PRO A 374 -3.77 7.67 -23.41
CA PRO A 374 -3.60 6.23 -23.24
C PRO A 374 -4.45 5.71 -22.06
N ALA A 375 -5.40 4.83 -22.31
CA ALA A 375 -6.30 4.27 -21.30
C ALA A 375 -5.64 3.08 -20.55
N TYR A 376 -4.40 3.28 -20.09
CA TYR A 376 -3.57 2.29 -19.40
C TYR A 376 -3.38 2.66 -17.95
N PHE A 377 -3.46 1.68 -17.07
CA PHE A 377 -3.17 1.81 -15.64
C PHE A 377 -2.58 0.50 -15.11
N CYS A 378 -2.08 0.51 -13.88
CA CYS A 378 -1.55 -0.67 -13.24
C CYS A 378 -2.33 -0.95 -11.96
N ILE A 379 -2.50 -2.25 -11.64
CA ILE A 379 -3.01 -2.72 -10.35
C ILE A 379 -1.99 -3.63 -9.69
N ASP A 380 -1.95 -3.59 -8.38
CA ASP A 380 -1.17 -4.50 -7.55
C ASP A 380 -1.90 -4.72 -6.22
N GLU A 381 -1.65 -5.85 -5.59
CA GLU A 381 -2.24 -6.27 -4.32
C GLU A 381 -3.74 -5.94 -4.15
N ILE A 382 -4.56 -6.94 -4.15
CA ILE A 382 -5.98 -6.84 -3.82
C ILE A 382 -6.19 -7.43 -2.42
N GLY A 383 -6.56 -6.60 -1.45
CA GLY A 383 -6.89 -7.02 -0.09
C GLY A 383 -8.37 -7.40 0.02
N LEU A 384 -8.63 -8.62 0.45
CA LEU A 384 -9.97 -9.14 0.65
C LEU A 384 -10.25 -9.29 2.14
N GLU A 385 -11.45 -8.92 2.61
CA GLU A 385 -11.87 -9.21 3.98
C GLU A 385 -11.90 -10.73 4.21
N GLU A 386 -11.45 -11.18 5.38
CA GLU A 386 -11.63 -12.56 5.80
C GLU A 386 -13.13 -12.90 5.89
N ARG A 387 -13.48 -14.17 5.65
CA ARG A 387 -14.87 -14.66 5.68
C ARG A 387 -15.31 -15.00 7.08
#